data_4fd1ec65acb980ec887430b2414910c2
#
_entry.id   4fd1ec65acb980ec887430b2414910c2
#
_cell.length_a   1.000
_cell.length_b   1.000
_cell.length_c   1.000
_cell.angle_alpha   90.00
_cell.angle_beta   90.00
_cell.angle_gamma   90.00
#
_symmetry.space_group_name_H-M   'P 1'
#
loop_
_entity.id
_entity.type
_entity.pdbx_description
1 polymer ?
#
loop_
_entity_poly.entity_id
_entity_poly.type
_entity_poly.pdbx_seq_one_letter_code
_entity_poly.pdbx_strand_id
1 'polypeptide(L)'
;MARRRGGLNFRKQRRKFNLPLFKEILSWIIECAIVICMAYVLVSTFGVRTNIVGPAMESTLQNDDDVFINKFIYMISRPKAGDVVVFLPNGNEKSHYYIRRVVAVPGDTVQIQNGALYVNDKLYNEQMDVASMEDAGIAADPITLGKDEYFVLGDNRNNSEDSSYANIGNVKKEYIIGKAWFRFSGISDFGMIK
;
A
#
# COMPACT_ATOMS: atom_id res chain seq x y z
N MET A 1 -87.45 -20.78 -23.32
CA MET A 1 -85.99 -21.17 -23.31
C MET A 1 -85.11 -20.03 -22.78
N ALA A 2 -84.64 -20.11 -21.52
CA ALA A 2 -83.82 -19.07 -20.91
C ALA A 2 -82.38 -19.54 -20.88
N ARG A 3 -81.48 -18.83 -21.64
CA ARG A 3 -80.05 -19.08 -21.69
C ARG A 3 -79.38 -18.53 -20.39
N ARG A 4 -78.88 -19.43 -19.51
CA ARG A 4 -78.05 -19.11 -18.40
C ARG A 4 -76.65 -18.64 -18.92
N ARG A 5 -76.34 -17.35 -18.77
CA ARG A 5 -75.00 -16.83 -18.98
C ARG A 5 -74.12 -17.23 -17.76
N GLY A 6 -73.16 -18.17 -17.95
CA GLY A 6 -72.16 -18.51 -16.99
C GLY A 6 -71.13 -17.37 -16.88
N GLY A 7 -71.14 -16.63 -15.78
CA GLY A 7 -70.13 -15.62 -15.48
C GLY A 7 -68.84 -16.28 -15.04
N LEU A 8 -67.72 -15.97 -15.71
CA LEU A 8 -66.39 -16.37 -15.31
C LEU A 8 -65.98 -15.64 -14.00
N ASN A 9 -65.96 -16.36 -12.90
CA ASN A 9 -65.51 -15.84 -11.60
C ASN A 9 -63.97 -15.89 -11.57
N PHE A 10 -63.30 -14.76 -11.87
CA PHE A 10 -61.90 -14.60 -11.65
C PHE A 10 -61.62 -14.41 -10.14
N ARG A 11 -61.33 -15.51 -9.47
CA ARG A 11 -60.89 -15.50 -8.06
C ARG A 11 -59.48 -14.95 -7.99
N LYS A 12 -59.33 -13.67 -7.69
CA LYS A 12 -58.04 -13.00 -7.48
C LYS A 12 -57.35 -13.68 -6.28
N GLN A 13 -56.39 -14.59 -6.54
CA GLN A 13 -55.59 -15.20 -5.50
C GLN A 13 -54.75 -14.08 -4.87
N ARG A 14 -55.12 -13.66 -3.66
CA ARG A 14 -54.26 -12.79 -2.86
C ARG A 14 -53.01 -13.61 -2.46
N ARG A 15 -51.84 -13.28 -3.03
CA ARG A 15 -50.58 -13.84 -2.61
C ARG A 15 -50.43 -13.56 -1.12
N LYS A 16 -50.48 -14.62 -0.29
CA LYS A 16 -50.21 -14.50 1.12
C LYS A 16 -48.73 -14.13 1.29
N PHE A 17 -48.47 -12.99 1.91
CA PHE A 17 -47.12 -12.55 2.22
C PHE A 17 -46.50 -13.52 3.24
N ASN A 18 -45.40 -14.18 2.89
CA ASN A 18 -44.71 -15.14 3.76
C ASN A 18 -43.86 -14.34 4.77
N LEU A 19 -44.47 -13.98 5.89
CA LEU A 19 -43.83 -13.21 6.97
C LEU A 19 -42.54 -13.84 7.50
N PRO A 20 -42.45 -15.18 7.71
CA PRO A 20 -41.21 -15.83 8.15
C PRO A 20 -40.08 -15.71 7.14
N LEU A 21 -40.37 -15.97 5.87
CA LEU A 21 -39.39 -15.81 4.79
C LEU A 21 -38.89 -14.35 4.68
N PHE A 22 -39.79 -13.39 4.84
CA PHE A 22 -39.40 -11.97 4.83
C PHE A 22 -38.46 -11.60 5.99
N LYS A 23 -38.72 -12.11 7.20
CA LYS A 23 -37.86 -11.91 8.37
C LYS A 23 -36.48 -12.54 8.17
N GLU A 24 -36.41 -13.71 7.58
CA GLU A 24 -35.17 -14.42 7.28
C GLU A 24 -34.32 -13.62 6.26
N ILE A 25 -34.93 -13.21 5.16
CA ILE A 25 -34.24 -12.38 4.16
C ILE A 25 -33.77 -11.05 4.78
N LEU A 26 -34.58 -10.40 5.59
CA LEU A 26 -34.22 -9.16 6.27
C LEU A 26 -33.03 -9.37 7.23
N SER A 27 -32.99 -10.49 7.97
CA SER A 27 -31.85 -10.83 8.84
C SER A 27 -30.56 -10.95 8.04
N TRP A 28 -30.58 -11.70 6.93
CA TRP A 28 -29.42 -11.83 6.04
C TRP A 28 -28.95 -10.48 5.47
N ILE A 29 -29.87 -9.60 5.09
CA ILE A 29 -29.52 -8.26 4.60
C ILE A 29 -28.84 -7.45 5.71
N ILE A 30 -29.35 -7.50 6.94
CA ILE A 30 -28.77 -6.78 8.09
C ILE A 30 -27.38 -7.32 8.41
N GLU A 31 -27.19 -8.64 8.43
CA GLU A 31 -25.90 -9.26 8.68
C GLU A 31 -24.87 -8.88 7.62
N CYS A 32 -25.23 -8.93 6.34
CA CYS A 32 -24.38 -8.48 5.25
C CYS A 32 -24.02 -6.99 5.38
N ALA A 33 -25.00 -6.14 5.73
CA ALA A 33 -24.77 -4.71 5.92
C ALA A 33 -23.79 -4.43 7.07
N ILE A 34 -23.90 -5.18 8.18
CA ILE A 34 -22.97 -5.06 9.32
C ILE A 34 -21.55 -5.44 8.90
N VAL A 35 -21.37 -6.56 8.17
CA VAL A 35 -20.06 -7.01 7.70
C VAL A 35 -19.44 -6.00 6.74
N ILE A 36 -20.20 -5.46 5.80
CA ILE A 36 -19.74 -4.44 4.85
C ILE A 36 -19.36 -3.16 5.60
N CYS A 37 -20.17 -2.71 6.56
CA CYS A 37 -19.89 -1.53 7.36
C CYS A 37 -18.60 -1.72 8.19
N MET A 38 -18.43 -2.89 8.80
CA MET A 38 -17.21 -3.21 9.57
C MET A 38 -15.97 -3.24 8.66
N ALA A 39 -16.05 -3.86 7.50
CA ALA A 39 -14.97 -3.86 6.51
C ALA A 39 -14.62 -2.44 6.03
N TYR A 40 -15.63 -1.61 5.75
CA TYR A 40 -15.44 -0.21 5.38
C TYR A 40 -14.73 0.59 6.48
N VAL A 41 -15.14 0.44 7.74
CA VAL A 41 -14.50 1.11 8.89
C VAL A 41 -13.03 0.66 9.02
N LEU A 42 -12.75 -0.64 8.90
CA LEU A 42 -11.37 -1.14 8.95
C LEU A 42 -10.52 -0.54 7.83
N VAL A 43 -10.99 -0.57 6.59
CA VAL A 43 -10.24 -0.02 5.45
C VAL A 43 -10.05 1.49 5.60
N SER A 44 -11.06 2.25 6.00
CA SER A 44 -10.96 3.70 6.16
C SER A 44 -10.07 4.13 7.32
N THR A 45 -9.95 3.32 8.36
CA THR A 45 -9.13 3.64 9.55
C THR A 45 -7.65 3.29 9.32
N PHE A 46 -7.37 2.17 8.66
CA PHE A 46 -6.00 1.65 8.50
C PHE A 46 -5.39 1.86 7.13
N GLY A 47 -6.18 2.25 6.14
CA GLY A 47 -5.75 2.56 4.79
C GLY A 47 -5.71 4.05 4.52
N VAL A 48 -4.61 4.53 3.92
CA VAL A 48 -4.52 5.90 3.39
C VAL A 48 -4.18 5.81 1.92
N ARG A 49 -4.89 6.59 1.12
CA ARG A 49 -4.58 6.77 -0.30
C ARG A 49 -3.72 8.01 -0.43
N THR A 50 -2.62 7.89 -1.16
CA THR A 50 -1.77 9.02 -1.53
C THR A 50 -1.43 8.94 -3.00
N ASN A 51 -1.22 10.10 -3.59
CA ASN A 51 -0.75 10.22 -4.96
C ASN A 51 0.78 10.29 -4.95
N ILE A 52 1.43 9.67 -5.93
CA ILE A 52 2.88 9.70 -6.09
C ILE A 52 3.27 10.97 -6.82
N VAL A 53 4.24 11.68 -6.26
CA VAL A 53 4.85 12.86 -6.89
C VAL A 53 6.32 12.58 -7.16
N GLY A 54 6.68 12.65 -8.44
CA GLY A 54 8.06 12.53 -8.90
C GLY A 54 8.47 11.15 -9.42
N PRO A 55 9.63 11.08 -10.08
CA PRO A 55 10.09 9.90 -10.82
C PRO A 55 10.89 8.90 -9.97
N ALA A 56 11.04 9.11 -8.68
CA ALA A 56 11.99 8.38 -7.82
C ALA A 56 11.73 6.87 -7.73
N MET A 57 10.51 6.42 -8.00
CA MET A 57 10.12 5.00 -8.00
C MET A 57 9.75 4.51 -9.39
N GLU A 58 10.13 5.24 -10.45
CA GLU A 58 9.98 4.77 -11.84
C GLU A 58 10.66 3.42 -12.00
N SER A 59 10.05 2.53 -12.67
CA SER A 59 10.16 1.09 -12.82
C SER A 59 9.10 0.34 -12.01
N THR A 60 8.75 0.77 -10.80
CA THR A 60 7.69 0.14 -9.96
C THR A 60 6.43 0.98 -9.93
N LEU A 61 6.57 2.30 -9.77
CA LEU A 61 5.48 3.26 -9.61
C LEU A 61 5.74 4.49 -10.48
N GLN A 62 4.72 4.92 -11.21
CA GLN A 62 4.81 6.10 -12.07
C GLN A 62 4.31 7.35 -11.34
N ASN A 63 4.70 8.52 -11.87
CA ASN A 63 4.15 9.78 -11.41
C ASN A 63 2.63 9.78 -11.60
N ASP A 64 1.90 10.35 -10.66
CA ASP A 64 0.44 10.42 -10.58
C ASP A 64 -0.27 9.08 -10.31
N ASP A 65 0.46 7.98 -10.05
CA ASP A 65 -0.14 6.76 -9.54
C ASP A 65 -0.75 6.99 -8.15
N ASP A 66 -1.93 6.42 -7.94
CA ASP A 66 -2.53 6.34 -6.62
C ASP A 66 -2.03 5.10 -5.89
N VAL A 67 -1.50 5.28 -4.70
CA VAL A 67 -1.00 4.20 -3.87
C VAL A 67 -1.82 4.07 -2.60
N PHE A 68 -2.22 2.84 -2.31
CA PHE A 68 -2.84 2.48 -1.04
C PHE A 68 -1.77 2.10 -0.02
N ILE A 69 -1.74 2.85 1.10
CA ILE A 69 -0.79 2.69 2.19
C ILE A 69 -1.45 1.86 3.28
N ASN A 70 -0.82 0.74 3.65
CA ASN A 70 -1.21 -0.05 4.81
C ASN A 70 -0.43 0.41 6.04
N LYS A 71 -1.09 1.18 6.92
CA LYS A 71 -0.50 1.65 8.17
C LYS A 71 -0.44 0.56 9.24
N PHE A 72 -1.39 -0.37 9.21
CA PHE A 72 -1.55 -1.38 10.25
C PHE A 72 -0.40 -2.38 10.30
N ILE A 73 0.19 -2.71 9.13
CA ILE A 73 1.22 -3.75 9.06
C ILE A 73 2.42 -3.46 9.97
N TYR A 74 2.83 -2.19 10.09
CA TYR A 74 4.00 -1.80 10.90
C TYR A 74 3.68 -1.48 12.36
N MET A 75 2.40 -1.61 12.76
CA MET A 75 2.00 -1.67 14.17
C MET A 75 2.30 -3.04 14.79
N ILE A 76 2.22 -4.12 13.98
CA ILE A 76 2.41 -5.50 14.43
C ILE A 76 3.69 -6.15 13.90
N SER A 77 4.33 -5.57 12.89
CA SER A 77 5.57 -6.08 12.29
C SER A 77 6.59 -4.95 12.11
N ARG A 78 7.79 -5.31 11.64
CA ARG A 78 8.82 -4.35 11.26
C ARG A 78 8.97 -4.34 9.73
N PRO A 79 9.34 -3.18 9.14
CA PRO A 79 9.75 -3.13 7.74
C PRO A 79 10.86 -4.13 7.43
N LYS A 80 10.81 -4.74 6.26
CA LYS A 80 11.79 -5.71 5.79
C LYS A 80 12.47 -5.20 4.52
N ALA A 81 13.67 -5.70 4.24
CA ALA A 81 14.31 -5.46 2.95
C ALA A 81 13.39 -5.90 1.81
N GLY A 82 13.27 -5.07 0.79
CA GLY A 82 12.33 -5.19 -0.32
C GLY A 82 10.99 -4.49 -0.12
N ASP A 83 10.58 -4.12 1.11
CA ASP A 83 9.34 -3.39 1.33
C ASP A 83 9.40 -1.97 0.75
N VAL A 84 8.37 -1.57 0.02
CA VAL A 84 8.20 -0.16 -0.38
C VAL A 84 7.47 0.56 0.74
N VAL A 85 8.13 1.52 1.36
CA VAL A 85 7.64 2.26 2.53
C VAL A 85 7.30 3.70 2.19
N VAL A 86 6.32 4.23 2.89
CA VAL A 86 5.93 5.63 2.85
C VAL A 86 6.37 6.27 4.17
N PHE A 87 7.13 7.34 4.10
CA PHE A 87 7.67 7.99 5.29
C PHE A 87 7.70 9.51 5.17
N LEU A 88 7.85 10.19 6.29
CA LEU A 88 8.08 11.61 6.37
C LEU A 88 9.59 11.88 6.51
N PRO A 89 10.22 12.63 5.61
CA PRO A 89 11.63 13.00 5.72
C PRO A 89 11.92 13.67 7.08
N ASN A 90 12.83 13.10 7.84
CA ASN A 90 13.21 13.57 9.18
C ASN A 90 12.02 13.76 10.16
N GLY A 91 10.90 13.07 9.93
CA GLY A 91 9.68 13.22 10.72
C GLY A 91 8.95 14.56 10.54
N ASN A 92 9.25 15.31 9.49
CA ASN A 92 8.63 16.61 9.26
C ASN A 92 7.19 16.47 8.74
N GLU A 93 6.21 16.68 9.62
CA GLU A 93 4.77 16.59 9.30
C GLU A 93 4.29 17.60 8.23
N LYS A 94 5.08 18.65 7.98
CA LYS A 94 4.78 19.64 6.94
C LYS A 94 5.37 19.27 5.56
N SER A 95 6.16 18.21 5.50
CA SER A 95 6.75 17.71 4.26
C SER A 95 5.76 16.82 3.51
N HIS A 96 6.00 16.63 2.22
CA HIS A 96 5.32 15.61 1.44
C HIS A 96 5.81 14.22 1.86
N TYR A 97 4.97 13.21 1.69
CA TYR A 97 5.36 11.82 1.87
C TYR A 97 6.38 11.40 0.81
N TYR A 98 7.42 10.71 1.26
CA TYR A 98 8.39 10.05 0.39
C TYR A 98 8.06 8.56 0.31
N ILE A 99 8.20 7.99 -0.87
CA ILE A 99 7.98 6.57 -1.13
C ILE A 99 9.28 6.00 -1.64
N ARG A 100 9.87 5.04 -0.91
CA ARG A 100 11.17 4.43 -1.25
C ARG A 100 11.18 2.96 -0.85
N ARG A 101 12.11 2.22 -1.40
CA ARG A 101 12.32 0.81 -1.07
C ARG A 101 13.33 0.65 0.06
N VAL A 102 12.98 -0.15 1.05
CA VAL A 102 13.92 -0.57 2.11
C VAL A 102 14.95 -1.53 1.50
N VAL A 103 16.22 -1.18 1.56
CA VAL A 103 17.31 -2.04 1.09
C VAL A 103 18.12 -2.64 2.24
N ALA A 104 18.13 -1.97 3.40
CA ALA A 104 18.76 -2.51 4.60
C ALA A 104 17.94 -2.20 5.85
N VAL A 105 18.04 -3.08 6.86
CA VAL A 105 17.27 -3.06 8.09
C VAL A 105 18.17 -2.84 9.31
N PRO A 106 17.61 -2.58 10.52
CA PRO A 106 18.40 -2.34 11.72
C PRO A 106 19.50 -3.38 11.97
N GLY A 107 20.70 -2.90 12.19
CA GLY A 107 21.90 -3.71 12.42
C GLY A 107 22.71 -4.07 11.17
N ASP A 108 22.17 -3.81 9.98
CA ASP A 108 22.92 -3.98 8.74
C ASP A 108 23.96 -2.87 8.55
N THR A 109 25.01 -3.16 7.81
CA THR A 109 25.99 -2.19 7.32
C THR A 109 25.81 -2.03 5.81
N VAL A 110 25.64 -0.79 5.36
CA VAL A 110 25.38 -0.42 3.96
C VAL A 110 26.59 0.31 3.40
N GLN A 111 26.97 -0.01 2.17
CA GLN A 111 27.97 0.74 1.41
C GLN A 111 27.63 0.70 -0.08
N ILE A 112 27.93 1.78 -0.78
CA ILE A 112 27.81 1.86 -2.24
C ILE A 112 29.21 1.99 -2.82
N GLN A 113 29.64 0.98 -3.57
CA GLN A 113 30.96 0.94 -4.20
C GLN A 113 30.82 0.69 -5.70
N ASN A 114 31.50 1.50 -6.52
CA ASN A 114 31.50 1.37 -7.97
C ASN A 114 30.07 1.30 -8.57
N GLY A 115 29.13 2.06 -7.99
CA GLY A 115 27.75 2.11 -8.41
C GLY A 115 26.89 0.92 -8.00
N ALA A 116 27.43 -0.04 -7.24
CA ALA A 116 26.73 -1.20 -6.72
C ALA A 116 26.50 -1.09 -5.21
N LEU A 117 25.32 -1.56 -4.77
CA LEU A 117 24.95 -1.58 -3.35
C LEU A 117 25.48 -2.84 -2.67
N TYR A 118 26.13 -2.68 -1.53
CA TYR A 118 26.57 -3.75 -0.65
C TYR A 118 25.85 -3.65 0.69
N VAL A 119 25.38 -4.79 1.19
CA VAL A 119 24.79 -4.93 2.53
C VAL A 119 25.53 -6.03 3.26
N ASN A 120 26.12 -5.70 4.41
CA ASN A 120 26.96 -6.61 5.20
C ASN A 120 28.12 -7.21 4.37
N ASP A 121 28.81 -6.36 3.63
CA ASP A 121 29.94 -6.70 2.72
C ASP A 121 29.59 -7.65 1.57
N LYS A 122 28.28 -7.85 1.30
CA LYS A 122 27.80 -8.68 0.19
C LYS A 122 27.10 -7.82 -0.82
N LEU A 123 27.34 -8.10 -2.10
CA LEU A 123 26.58 -7.45 -3.17
C LEU A 123 25.09 -7.70 -2.93
N TYR A 124 24.32 -6.61 -2.85
CA TYR A 124 22.88 -6.71 -2.65
C TYR A 124 22.22 -7.28 -3.92
N ASN A 125 21.45 -8.36 -3.75
CA ASN A 125 20.74 -8.97 -4.85
C ASN A 125 19.43 -8.20 -5.10
N GLU A 126 19.47 -7.31 -6.07
CA GLU A 126 18.29 -6.55 -6.48
C GLU A 126 17.22 -7.47 -7.05
N GLN A 127 15.97 -7.26 -6.65
CA GLN A 127 14.83 -8.02 -7.17
C GLN A 127 14.30 -7.49 -8.50
N MET A 128 14.90 -6.41 -8.99
CA MET A 128 14.54 -5.71 -10.21
C MET A 128 15.81 -5.25 -10.95
N ASP A 129 15.66 -4.91 -12.21
CA ASP A 129 16.72 -4.27 -12.98
C ASP A 129 16.81 -2.79 -12.60
N VAL A 130 17.89 -2.42 -11.92
CA VAL A 130 18.17 -1.05 -11.48
C VAL A 130 19.46 -0.55 -12.13
N ALA A 131 19.49 0.73 -12.48
CA ALA A 131 20.67 1.36 -12.99
C ALA A 131 21.79 1.40 -11.95
N SER A 132 23.06 1.33 -12.39
CA SER A 132 24.21 1.61 -11.56
C SER A 132 24.14 3.02 -10.98
N MET A 133 24.44 3.18 -9.70
CA MET A 133 24.39 4.48 -9.02
C MET A 133 25.61 5.34 -9.42
N GLU A 134 25.34 6.55 -9.91
CA GLU A 134 26.37 7.50 -10.32
C GLU A 134 27.03 8.17 -9.10
N ASP A 135 26.24 8.39 -8.05
CA ASP A 135 26.68 9.00 -6.80
C ASP A 135 26.35 8.09 -5.61
N ALA A 136 27.33 7.74 -4.83
CA ALA A 136 27.16 6.96 -3.60
C ALA A 136 26.68 7.81 -2.41
N GLY A 137 26.78 9.14 -2.52
CA GLY A 137 26.42 10.06 -1.45
C GLY A 137 27.11 9.74 -0.13
N ILE A 138 26.34 9.76 0.97
CA ILE A 138 26.88 9.43 2.30
C ILE A 138 27.25 7.95 2.46
N ALA A 139 26.71 7.07 1.62
CA ALA A 139 27.00 5.64 1.65
C ALA A 139 28.28 5.25 0.89
N ALA A 140 29.09 6.22 0.43
CA ALA A 140 30.45 5.97 -0.06
C ALA A 140 31.31 5.30 1.02
N ASP A 141 31.12 5.69 2.27
CA ASP A 141 31.70 5.03 3.44
C ASP A 141 30.66 4.07 4.08
N PRO A 142 31.12 2.98 4.74
CA PRO A 142 30.20 2.04 5.38
C PRO A 142 29.36 2.70 6.48
N ILE A 143 28.05 2.56 6.42
CA ILE A 143 27.08 3.06 7.39
C ILE A 143 26.44 1.88 8.11
N THR A 144 26.63 1.77 9.42
CA THR A 144 25.94 0.77 10.23
C THR A 144 24.64 1.34 10.80
N LEU A 145 23.52 0.67 10.51
CA LEU A 145 22.18 1.10 10.91
C LEU A 145 21.92 0.84 12.39
N GLY A 146 21.37 1.84 13.07
CA GLY A 146 20.92 1.73 14.45
C GLY A 146 19.70 0.82 14.62
N LYS A 147 19.24 0.63 15.87
CA LYS A 147 18.17 -0.33 16.23
C LYS A 147 16.82 -0.10 15.53
N ASP A 148 16.52 1.11 15.14
CA ASP A 148 15.26 1.51 14.52
C ASP A 148 15.50 2.33 13.24
N GLU A 149 16.66 2.14 12.60
CA GLU A 149 17.05 2.82 11.39
C GLU A 149 16.99 1.90 10.18
N TYR A 150 16.52 2.44 9.08
CA TYR A 150 16.38 1.77 7.80
C TYR A 150 17.09 2.58 6.72
N PHE A 151 17.75 1.90 5.82
CA PHE A 151 18.30 2.52 4.63
C PHE A 151 17.34 2.28 3.46
N VAL A 152 16.88 3.35 2.85
CA VAL A 152 15.88 3.29 1.78
C VAL A 152 16.43 3.96 0.52
N LEU A 153 16.16 3.35 -0.63
CA LEU A 153 16.55 3.87 -1.94
C LEU A 153 15.32 3.99 -2.86
N GLY A 154 15.39 4.91 -3.79
CA GLY A 154 14.47 4.94 -4.92
C GLY A 154 14.77 3.81 -5.90
N ASP A 155 13.76 3.30 -6.59
CA ASP A 155 13.96 2.32 -7.66
C ASP A 155 14.61 2.98 -8.88
N ASN A 156 14.36 4.26 -9.11
CA ASN A 156 15.10 5.11 -10.05
C ASN A 156 16.34 5.72 -9.34
N ARG A 157 17.42 4.95 -9.26
CA ARG A 157 18.61 5.20 -8.46
C ARG A 157 19.23 6.58 -8.66
N ASN A 158 19.30 7.05 -9.88
CA ASN A 158 19.98 8.30 -10.22
C ASN A 158 19.03 9.52 -10.26
N ASN A 159 17.73 9.29 -10.00
CA ASN A 159 16.73 10.36 -9.96
C ASN A 159 15.82 10.23 -8.71
N SER A 160 16.43 10.02 -7.58
CA SER A 160 15.76 9.81 -6.30
C SER A 160 16.47 10.54 -5.19
N GLU A 161 15.75 11.32 -4.42
CA GLU A 161 16.23 11.85 -3.14
C GLU A 161 15.89 10.85 -2.05
N ASP A 162 16.90 10.17 -1.48
CA ASP A 162 16.73 9.02 -0.60
C ASP A 162 17.84 8.95 0.48
N SER A 163 18.06 7.82 1.12
CA SER A 163 19.02 7.68 2.21
C SER A 163 20.48 7.90 1.83
N SER A 164 20.82 7.90 0.53
CA SER A 164 22.17 8.26 0.07
C SER A 164 22.44 9.76 0.22
N TYR A 165 21.39 10.58 0.29
CA TYR A 165 21.51 12.02 0.48
C TYR A 165 21.58 12.40 1.96
N ALA A 166 22.50 13.29 2.34
CA ALA A 166 22.71 13.71 3.72
C ALA A 166 21.50 14.40 4.37
N ASN A 167 20.62 15.02 3.57
CA ASN A 167 19.39 15.67 4.04
C ASN A 167 18.29 14.67 4.41
N ILE A 168 18.37 13.43 3.95
CA ILE A 168 17.44 12.34 4.29
C ILE A 168 18.10 11.40 5.28
N GLY A 169 19.26 10.81 4.91
CA GLY A 169 20.00 9.86 5.74
C GLY A 169 19.20 8.62 6.12
N ASN A 170 19.55 7.98 7.21
CA ASN A 170 18.85 6.81 7.72
C ASN A 170 17.45 7.17 8.19
N VAL A 171 16.45 6.42 7.72
CA VAL A 171 15.04 6.64 8.08
C VAL A 171 14.69 5.90 9.36
N LYS A 172 14.26 6.63 10.38
CA LYS A 172 13.80 6.00 11.62
C LYS A 172 12.43 5.36 11.47
N LYS A 173 12.20 4.25 12.19
CA LYS A 173 10.91 3.54 12.19
C LYS A 173 9.73 4.47 12.49
N GLU A 174 9.87 5.41 13.41
CA GLU A 174 8.84 6.37 13.81
C GLU A 174 8.40 7.32 12.69
N TYR A 175 9.26 7.53 11.67
CA TYR A 175 8.94 8.36 10.50
C TYR A 175 8.21 7.57 9.40
N ILE A 176 8.19 6.23 9.50
CA ILE A 176 7.53 5.35 8.53
C ILE A 176 6.03 5.28 8.83
N ILE A 177 5.24 5.79 7.92
CA ILE A 177 3.78 5.85 8.02
C ILE A 177 3.15 4.48 7.75
N GLY A 178 3.68 3.74 6.77
CA GLY A 178 3.16 2.43 6.39
C GLY A 178 3.84 1.85 5.16
N LYS A 179 3.33 0.69 4.73
CA LYS A 179 3.77 0.01 3.52
C LYS A 179 2.90 0.43 2.34
N ALA A 180 3.52 0.81 1.24
CA ALA A 180 2.84 0.92 -0.05
C ALA A 180 2.47 -0.49 -0.53
N TRP A 181 1.17 -0.76 -0.67
CA TRP A 181 0.68 -2.12 -0.87
C TRP A 181 0.06 -2.34 -2.23
N PHE A 182 -0.82 -1.44 -2.65
CA PHE A 182 -1.51 -1.50 -3.93
C PHE A 182 -1.31 -0.22 -4.73
N ARG A 183 -1.12 -0.39 -6.04
CA ARG A 183 -1.10 0.68 -7.02
C ARG A 183 -2.42 0.70 -7.79
N PHE A 184 -2.93 1.89 -8.01
CA PHE A 184 -4.08 2.17 -8.85
C PHE A 184 -3.67 3.19 -9.91
N SER A 185 -3.50 2.76 -11.14
CA SER A 185 -3.25 3.62 -12.31
C SER A 185 -4.44 3.53 -13.27
N GLY A 186 -5.61 4.02 -12.85
CA GLY A 186 -6.84 3.86 -13.61
C GLY A 186 -7.38 2.43 -13.60
N ILE A 187 -8.34 2.15 -14.52
CA ILE A 187 -9.07 0.86 -14.55
C ILE A 187 -8.21 -0.30 -15.07
N SER A 188 -7.14 -0.01 -15.81
CA SER A 188 -6.32 -1.03 -16.50
C SER A 188 -5.06 -1.46 -15.74
N ASP A 189 -4.64 -0.71 -14.74
CA ASP A 189 -3.36 -0.92 -14.07
C ASP A 189 -3.53 -0.96 -12.55
N PHE A 190 -4.03 -2.10 -12.10
CA PHE A 190 -4.26 -2.41 -10.70
C PHE A 190 -3.34 -3.56 -10.30
N GLY A 191 -2.49 -3.36 -9.28
CA GLY A 191 -1.57 -4.41 -8.86
C GLY A 191 -1.00 -4.25 -7.45
N MET A 192 -0.51 -5.37 -6.91
CA MET A 192 0.30 -5.35 -5.68
C MET A 192 1.70 -4.84 -5.98
N ILE A 193 2.19 -3.95 -5.13
CA ILE A 193 3.57 -3.46 -5.16
C ILE A 193 4.45 -4.54 -4.52
N LYS A 194 5.43 -5.03 -5.30
CA LYS A 194 6.41 -6.03 -4.87
C LYS A 194 7.73 -5.39 -4.59
#